data_85a5943ef796c3b9d46679e529bbfc1b
#
_entry.id   85a5943ef796c3b9d46679e529bbfc1b
#
_cell.length_a   1.000
_cell.length_b   1.000
_cell.length_c   1.000
_cell.angle_alpha   90.00
_cell.angle_beta   90.00
_cell.angle_gamma   90.00
#
_symmetry.space_group_name_H-M   'P 1'
#
loop_
_entity.id
_entity.type
_entity.pdbx_description
1 polymer ?
#
loop_
_entity_poly.entity_id
_entity_poly.type
_entity_poly.pdbx_seq_one_letter_code
_entity_poly.pdbx_strand_id
1 'polypeptide(L)'
;AGRHVQTYVLSHNYLNDKNLKYRNNDESTEENLTLRLRSTEQKTTFRAENMTTLSGGWTLKEGAELNYMDYTDRERRLLSVGDWSVYRTHLGLVAYGASFSAAYTAPEERWSASVGVRADGNNYSSHMSRPWEQLSPRASFRYVFSPHWSTAASAGWYHQLPPYTALGYKDATDRLVNRDLRYMNVAQAAWGGEWKANDRWAVSVEGFYKSYHRVPLSLADGVPLTCKGTDYGVVGNEALVSTAQGRAYGVEALMRWTLPDRLNLTSSFTWYRSEYRADRHAAYVPSAWDNRVILNMSGTYDFPHRWSVGLRLSCIGGSPYTPYDEVASSYVTYWDANGKSAYDYSRYNADRLPGYAQLDVRVDKEFFFKRWRLGLYLDLQNVTVSKLRQPDVFMSTGVVSNPEAPLEEQRYVMRRVEQISGTLLPTLGVTVEF
;
A
#
# COMPACT_ATOMS: atom_id res chain seq x y z
N ALA A 1 15.65 -22.54 35.59
CA ALA A 1 14.91 -21.28 35.84
C ALA A 1 14.72 -20.54 34.51
N GLY A 2 13.49 -20.19 34.18
CA GLY A 2 13.20 -19.45 32.95
C GLY A 2 13.69 -18.01 33.04
N ARG A 3 14.07 -17.43 31.90
CA ARG A 3 14.39 -16.02 31.80
C ARG A 3 13.13 -15.28 31.33
N HIS A 4 12.70 -14.25 32.09
CA HIS A 4 11.55 -13.41 31.76
C HIS A 4 12.04 -12.06 31.24
N VAL A 5 11.42 -11.58 30.15
CA VAL A 5 11.62 -10.23 29.62
C VAL A 5 10.25 -9.59 29.46
N GLN A 6 10.05 -8.49 30.17
CA GLN A 6 8.82 -7.68 30.06
C GLN A 6 9.11 -6.41 29.26
N THR A 7 8.23 -6.11 28.32
CA THR A 7 8.33 -4.93 27.47
C THR A 7 7.04 -4.13 27.59
N TYR A 8 7.16 -2.86 27.90
CA TYR A 8 6.06 -1.90 27.94
C TYR A 8 6.32 -0.82 26.90
N VAL A 9 5.34 -0.55 26.08
CA VAL A 9 5.42 0.46 25.01
C VAL A 9 4.27 1.43 25.17
N LEU A 10 4.57 2.71 25.22
CA LEU A 10 3.61 3.79 25.05
C LEU A 10 4.03 4.59 23.81
N SER A 11 3.14 4.68 22.84
CA SER A 11 3.41 5.44 21.63
C SER A 11 2.20 6.30 21.23
N HIS A 12 2.49 7.43 20.59
CA HIS A 12 1.50 8.32 20.03
C HIS A 12 1.90 8.68 18.60
N ASN A 13 0.97 8.47 17.66
CA ASN A 13 1.14 8.87 16.26
C ASN A 13 0.10 9.95 15.93
N TYR A 14 0.56 10.96 15.20
CA TYR A 14 -0.28 12.04 14.70
C TYR A 14 0.00 12.26 13.22
N LEU A 15 -1.04 12.14 12.40
CA LEU A 15 -1.02 12.47 10.98
C LEU A 15 -1.96 13.64 10.74
N ASN A 16 -1.54 14.58 9.92
CA ASN A 16 -2.36 15.71 9.49
C ASN A 16 -2.17 15.89 7.99
N ASP A 17 -3.23 15.60 7.26
CA ASP A 17 -3.26 15.74 5.81
C ASP A 17 -4.05 16.99 5.41
N LYS A 18 -3.51 17.75 4.47
CA LYS A 18 -4.15 18.93 3.89
C LYS A 18 -4.04 18.85 2.38
N ASN A 19 -5.19 18.93 1.72
CA ASN A 19 -5.25 18.98 0.27
C ASN A 19 -6.04 20.21 -0.16
N LEU A 20 -5.40 21.05 -0.95
CA LEU A 20 -6.01 22.23 -1.57
C LEU A 20 -5.93 22.08 -3.07
N LYS A 21 -7.04 22.27 -3.76
CA LYS A 21 -7.06 22.32 -5.23
C LYS A 21 -7.67 23.63 -5.67
N TYR A 22 -7.01 24.27 -6.60
CA TYR A 22 -7.46 25.51 -7.20
C TYR A 22 -7.70 25.32 -8.71
N ARG A 23 -8.63 26.09 -9.26
CA ARG A 23 -8.89 26.11 -10.70
C ARG A 23 -7.61 26.57 -11.42
N ASN A 24 -7.19 25.80 -12.44
CA ASN A 24 -5.96 26.05 -13.20
C ASN A 24 -4.67 26.15 -12.36
N ASN A 25 -4.64 25.56 -11.15
CA ASN A 25 -3.57 25.74 -10.17
C ASN A 25 -3.28 27.22 -9.79
N ASP A 26 -4.27 28.09 -9.92
CA ASP A 26 -4.15 29.49 -9.57
C ASP A 26 -4.59 29.72 -8.11
N GLU A 27 -3.61 29.87 -7.23
CA GLU A 27 -3.79 30.09 -5.78
C GLU A 27 -3.96 31.56 -5.41
N SER A 28 -3.99 32.48 -6.40
CA SER A 28 -3.99 33.91 -6.15
C SER A 28 -5.24 34.42 -5.43
N THR A 29 -6.38 33.73 -5.59
CA THR A 29 -7.65 34.05 -4.91
C THR A 29 -8.35 32.83 -4.36
N GLU A 30 -9.12 32.99 -3.26
CA GLU A 30 -9.97 31.92 -2.74
C GLU A 30 -11.15 31.56 -3.67
N GLU A 31 -11.50 32.42 -4.61
CA GLU A 31 -12.55 32.17 -5.61
C GLU A 31 -12.18 31.00 -6.55
N ASN A 32 -10.89 30.78 -6.74
CA ASN A 32 -10.35 29.66 -7.51
C ASN A 32 -10.34 28.32 -6.74
N LEU A 33 -10.60 28.35 -5.43
CA LEU A 33 -10.59 27.14 -4.61
C LEU A 33 -11.71 26.19 -5.07
N THR A 34 -11.36 24.95 -5.36
CA THR A 34 -12.31 23.89 -5.76
C THR A 34 -12.39 22.76 -4.75
N LEU A 35 -11.33 22.54 -3.96
CA LEU A 35 -11.29 21.55 -2.89
C LEU A 35 -10.45 22.07 -1.73
N ARG A 36 -10.99 21.98 -0.53
CA ARG A 36 -10.25 22.10 0.73
C ARG A 36 -10.57 20.88 1.57
N LEU A 37 -9.56 20.03 1.76
CA LEU A 37 -9.63 18.85 2.62
C LEU A 37 -8.62 19.01 3.76
N ARG A 38 -9.04 18.68 4.96
CA ARG A 38 -8.17 18.54 6.12
C ARG A 38 -8.58 17.31 6.91
N SER A 39 -7.69 16.36 7.02
CA SER A 39 -7.87 15.14 7.77
C SER A 39 -6.81 15.03 8.87
N THR A 40 -7.21 14.54 10.03
CA THR A 40 -6.27 14.19 11.10
C THR A 40 -6.53 12.79 11.60
N GLU A 41 -5.48 12.03 11.78
CA GLU A 41 -5.50 10.72 12.41
C GLU A 41 -4.56 10.71 13.60
N GLN A 42 -5.07 10.30 14.75
CA GLN A 42 -4.27 10.14 15.96
C GLN A 42 -4.44 8.72 16.49
N LYS A 43 -3.35 8.14 16.94
CA LYS A 43 -3.38 6.83 17.60
C LYS A 43 -2.44 6.82 18.78
N THR A 44 -2.99 6.60 19.96
CA THR A 44 -2.24 6.35 21.18
C THR A 44 -2.32 4.86 21.50
N THR A 45 -1.17 4.21 21.61
CA THR A 45 -1.06 2.77 21.88
C THR A 45 -0.34 2.55 23.20
N PHE A 46 -0.95 1.75 24.08
CA PHE A 46 -0.27 1.10 25.18
C PHE A 46 -0.18 -0.39 24.90
N ARG A 47 1.02 -0.96 24.97
CA ARG A 47 1.27 -2.40 24.78
C ARG A 47 2.14 -2.93 25.89
N ALA A 48 1.76 -4.08 26.44
CA ALA A 48 2.51 -4.86 27.41
C ALA A 48 2.77 -6.24 26.85
N GLU A 49 4.01 -6.69 26.85
CA GLU A 49 4.42 -8.02 26.38
C GLU A 49 5.30 -8.68 27.44
N ASN A 50 5.08 -9.97 27.65
CA ASN A 50 5.93 -10.82 28.45
C ASN A 50 6.49 -11.93 27.57
N MET A 51 7.79 -12.12 27.60
CA MET A 51 8.47 -13.23 26.95
C MET A 51 9.17 -14.08 27.99
N THR A 52 8.82 -15.36 28.02
CA THR A 52 9.38 -16.34 28.93
C THR A 52 10.16 -17.39 28.14
N THR A 53 11.47 -17.43 28.31
CA THR A 53 12.32 -18.51 27.77
C THR A 53 12.43 -19.60 28.81
N LEU A 54 11.95 -20.78 28.47
CA LEU A 54 11.98 -21.99 29.31
C LEU A 54 13.19 -22.87 28.94
N SER A 55 13.50 -23.83 29.82
CA SER A 55 14.44 -24.87 29.50
C SER A 55 13.91 -25.78 28.39
N GLY A 56 14.81 -26.41 27.63
CA GLY A 56 14.43 -27.33 26.56
C GLY A 56 13.97 -26.68 25.27
N GLY A 57 14.35 -25.39 25.01
CA GLY A 57 14.12 -24.75 23.71
C GLY A 57 12.75 -24.08 23.54
N TRP A 58 11.93 -23.98 24.59
CA TRP A 58 10.62 -23.34 24.54
C TRP A 58 10.69 -21.85 24.84
N THR A 59 9.92 -21.06 24.07
CA THR A 59 9.69 -19.65 24.33
C THR A 59 8.19 -19.36 24.28
N LEU A 60 7.66 -18.77 25.34
CA LEU A 60 6.28 -18.31 25.41
C LEU A 60 6.26 -16.79 25.30
N LYS A 61 5.29 -16.26 24.56
CA LYS A 61 5.03 -14.81 24.47
C LYS A 61 3.56 -14.55 24.72
N GLU A 62 3.30 -13.60 25.58
CA GLU A 62 1.97 -13.12 25.96
C GLU A 62 1.96 -11.62 25.73
N GLY A 63 0.87 -11.08 25.21
CA GLY A 63 0.76 -9.66 24.94
C GLY A 63 -0.64 -9.15 25.09
N ALA A 64 -0.76 -7.91 25.56
CA ALA A 64 -2.00 -7.15 25.59
C ALA A 64 -1.75 -5.75 25.01
N GLU A 65 -2.73 -5.22 24.30
CA GLU A 65 -2.66 -3.94 23.61
C GLU A 65 -3.96 -3.18 23.77
N LEU A 66 -3.85 -1.89 24.06
CA LEU A 66 -4.96 -0.95 24.10
C LEU A 66 -4.62 0.24 23.20
N ASN A 67 -5.53 0.56 22.29
CA ASN A 67 -5.38 1.68 21.35
C ASN A 67 -6.54 2.65 21.53
N TYR A 68 -6.24 3.93 21.65
CA TYR A 68 -7.18 5.02 21.43
C TYR A 68 -6.90 5.65 20.08
N MET A 69 -7.92 5.69 19.22
CA MET A 69 -7.83 6.22 17.86
C MET A 69 -8.85 7.34 17.71
N ASP A 70 -8.39 8.46 17.15
CA ASP A 70 -9.22 9.62 16.86
C ASP A 70 -9.00 10.06 15.41
N TYR A 71 -10.07 10.10 14.64
CA TYR A 71 -10.07 10.50 13.24
C TYR A 71 -11.04 11.65 13.02
N THR A 72 -10.56 12.71 12.38
CA THR A 72 -11.41 13.80 11.91
C THR A 72 -11.18 14.04 10.43
N ASP A 73 -12.25 14.31 9.68
CA ASP A 73 -12.18 14.74 8.30
C ASP A 73 -13.12 15.93 8.07
N ARG A 74 -12.61 16.93 7.36
CA ARG A 74 -13.31 18.13 6.97
C ARG A 74 -13.02 18.41 5.52
N GLU A 75 -14.02 18.21 4.67
CA GLU A 75 -13.95 18.47 3.25
C GLU A 75 -14.94 19.59 2.86
N ARG A 76 -14.47 20.49 2.02
CA ARG A 76 -15.30 21.45 1.29
C ARG A 76 -14.93 21.34 -0.18
N ARG A 77 -15.88 20.92 -1.00
CA ARG A 77 -15.70 20.67 -2.43
C ARG A 77 -16.71 21.46 -3.24
N LEU A 78 -16.23 22.14 -4.27
CA LEU A 78 -17.09 22.80 -5.24
C LEU A 78 -17.75 21.74 -6.15
N LEU A 79 -19.08 21.68 -6.17
CA LEU A 79 -19.85 20.80 -7.05
C LEU A 79 -20.15 21.47 -8.39
N SER A 80 -20.62 22.73 -8.33
CA SER A 80 -20.86 23.60 -9.46
C SER A 80 -20.64 25.06 -9.05
N VAL A 81 -20.69 26.01 -9.98
CA VAL A 81 -20.47 27.42 -9.67
C VAL A 81 -21.45 27.88 -8.58
N GLY A 82 -20.91 28.22 -7.40
CA GLY A 82 -21.67 28.67 -6.24
C GLY A 82 -22.24 27.57 -5.35
N ASP A 83 -22.17 26.30 -5.76
CA ASP A 83 -22.66 25.15 -4.99
C ASP A 83 -21.51 24.37 -4.35
N TRP A 84 -21.54 24.26 -3.02
CA TRP A 84 -20.49 23.64 -2.23
C TRP A 84 -21.01 22.45 -1.44
N SER A 85 -20.36 21.31 -1.61
CA SER A 85 -20.49 20.20 -0.67
C SER A 85 -19.60 20.46 0.54
N VAL A 86 -20.17 20.32 1.73
CA VAL A 86 -19.42 20.40 2.99
C VAL A 86 -19.63 19.07 3.74
N TYR A 87 -18.56 18.33 3.91
CA TYR A 87 -18.55 17.09 4.65
C TYR A 87 -17.68 17.24 5.91
N ARG A 88 -18.16 16.68 7.02
CA ARG A 88 -17.43 16.65 8.29
C ARG A 88 -17.72 15.36 9.02
N THR A 89 -16.68 14.74 9.53
CA THR A 89 -16.82 13.59 10.41
C THR A 89 -15.81 13.62 11.54
N HIS A 90 -16.19 12.99 12.64
CA HIS A 90 -15.33 12.67 13.76
C HIS A 90 -15.63 11.25 14.22
N LEU A 91 -14.59 10.44 14.42
CA LEU A 91 -14.66 9.06 14.83
C LEU A 91 -13.65 8.81 15.96
N GLY A 92 -14.14 8.53 17.18
CA GLY A 92 -13.33 8.09 18.29
C GLY A 92 -13.51 6.58 18.50
N LEU A 93 -12.41 5.83 18.56
CA LEU A 93 -12.42 4.37 18.75
C LEU A 93 -11.47 3.96 19.88
N VAL A 94 -11.90 3.01 20.67
CA VAL A 94 -11.04 2.25 21.60
C VAL A 94 -10.95 0.82 21.08
N ALA A 95 -9.73 0.39 20.73
CA ALA A 95 -9.47 -0.99 20.31
C ALA A 95 -8.57 -1.68 21.34
N TYR A 96 -8.79 -2.95 21.52
CA TYR A 96 -8.05 -3.80 22.44
C TYR A 96 -7.73 -5.13 21.80
N GLY A 97 -6.62 -5.74 22.23
CA GLY A 97 -6.19 -7.04 21.72
C GLY A 97 -5.38 -7.78 22.76
N ALA A 98 -5.46 -9.10 22.67
CA ALA A 98 -4.60 -10.00 23.43
C ALA A 98 -4.01 -11.06 22.53
N SER A 99 -2.79 -11.50 22.83
CA SER A 99 -2.09 -12.51 22.05
C SER A 99 -1.34 -13.50 22.95
N PHE A 100 -1.28 -14.73 22.50
CA PHE A 100 -0.45 -15.77 23.09
C PHE A 100 0.27 -16.51 21.96
N SER A 101 1.54 -16.85 22.17
CA SER A 101 2.26 -17.75 21.26
C SER A 101 3.26 -18.59 22.02
N ALA A 102 3.45 -19.81 21.52
CA ALA A 102 4.48 -20.75 21.96
C ALA A 102 5.37 -21.09 20.76
N ALA A 103 6.67 -20.98 20.97
CA ALA A 103 7.67 -21.37 19.99
C ALA A 103 8.61 -22.40 20.60
N TYR A 104 9.01 -23.36 19.78
CA TYR A 104 10.00 -24.36 20.11
C TYR A 104 11.15 -24.31 19.13
N THR A 105 12.37 -24.34 19.64
CA THR A 105 13.59 -24.47 18.84
C THR A 105 14.30 -25.74 19.29
N ALA A 106 14.50 -26.65 18.36
CA ALA A 106 15.18 -27.93 18.64
C ALA A 106 16.66 -27.71 18.98
N PRO A 107 17.30 -28.64 19.72
CA PRO A 107 18.74 -28.64 19.88
C PRO A 107 19.44 -28.50 18.51
N GLU A 108 20.59 -27.82 18.47
CA GLU A 108 21.36 -27.54 17.25
C GLU A 108 20.62 -26.66 16.23
N GLU A 109 19.48 -26.07 16.63
CA GLU A 109 18.65 -25.18 15.78
C GLU A 109 18.20 -25.79 14.44
N ARG A 110 18.19 -27.16 14.37
CA ARG A 110 17.87 -27.87 13.14
C ARG A 110 16.44 -27.65 12.66
N TRP A 111 15.51 -27.45 13.59
CA TRP A 111 14.16 -27.04 13.27
C TRP A 111 13.55 -26.16 14.36
N SER A 112 12.60 -25.32 13.97
CA SER A 112 11.79 -24.54 14.88
C SER A 112 10.34 -24.51 14.43
N ALA A 113 9.43 -24.46 15.39
CA ALA A 113 8.01 -24.34 15.13
C ALA A 113 7.40 -23.29 16.08
N SER A 114 6.39 -22.57 15.63
CA SER A 114 5.62 -21.70 16.49
C SER A 114 4.13 -21.82 16.20
N VAL A 115 3.33 -21.69 17.25
CA VAL A 115 1.88 -21.55 17.15
C VAL A 115 1.46 -20.36 18.01
N GLY A 116 0.43 -19.65 17.59
CA GLY A 116 -0.05 -18.51 18.33
C GLY A 116 -1.48 -18.16 17.96
N VAL A 117 -2.13 -17.40 18.82
CA VAL A 117 -3.46 -16.84 18.61
C VAL A 117 -3.47 -15.39 19.08
N ARG A 118 -4.20 -14.56 18.36
CA ARG A 118 -4.52 -13.19 18.75
C ARG A 118 -6.02 -13.00 18.65
N ALA A 119 -6.58 -12.24 19.56
CA ALA A 119 -7.97 -11.81 19.56
C ALA A 119 -8.00 -10.29 19.63
N ASP A 120 -8.76 -9.66 18.74
CA ASP A 120 -8.91 -8.21 18.66
C ASP A 120 -10.36 -7.80 18.80
N GLY A 121 -10.59 -6.61 19.34
CA GLY A 121 -11.92 -6.02 19.43
C GLY A 121 -11.85 -4.50 19.50
N ASN A 122 -12.98 -3.83 19.26
CA ASN A 122 -13.13 -2.39 19.46
C ASN A 122 -14.59 -2.02 19.77
N ASN A 123 -14.81 -0.76 20.14
CA ASN A 123 -16.14 -0.26 20.52
C ASN A 123 -16.97 0.28 19.35
N TYR A 124 -16.59 0.04 18.09
CA TYR A 124 -17.31 0.57 16.91
C TYR A 124 -18.71 -0.05 16.77
N SER A 125 -18.82 -1.37 16.83
CA SER A 125 -20.09 -2.09 16.67
C SER A 125 -20.14 -3.34 17.54
N SER A 126 -21.32 -3.94 17.67
CA SER A 126 -21.53 -5.18 18.44
C SER A 126 -20.71 -6.36 17.89
N HIS A 127 -20.51 -6.43 16.57
CA HIS A 127 -19.66 -7.44 15.94
C HIS A 127 -18.17 -7.19 16.17
N MET A 128 -17.74 -5.94 16.10
CA MET A 128 -16.34 -5.59 16.31
C MET A 128 -15.93 -5.62 17.78
N SER A 129 -16.89 -5.56 18.72
CA SER A 129 -16.61 -5.64 20.16
C SER A 129 -16.41 -7.06 20.71
N ARG A 130 -16.63 -8.08 19.90
CA ARG A 130 -16.53 -9.48 20.32
C ARG A 130 -15.19 -10.09 19.86
N PRO A 131 -14.17 -10.24 20.74
CA PRO A 131 -12.85 -10.69 20.33
C PRO A 131 -12.83 -12.08 19.66
N TRP A 132 -13.79 -12.94 20.00
CA TRP A 132 -13.90 -14.29 19.41
C TRP A 132 -14.34 -14.28 17.94
N GLU A 133 -14.93 -13.19 17.42
CA GLU A 133 -15.23 -13.01 16.00
C GLU A 133 -13.99 -12.57 15.20
N GLN A 134 -12.89 -12.17 15.87
CA GLN A 134 -11.62 -11.72 15.32
C GLN A 134 -10.43 -12.58 15.80
N LEU A 135 -10.68 -13.87 16.04
CA LEU A 135 -9.60 -14.80 16.39
C LEU A 135 -8.63 -15.00 15.20
N SER A 136 -7.36 -14.81 15.46
CA SER A 136 -6.27 -14.83 14.47
C SER A 136 -5.24 -15.91 14.85
N PRO A 137 -5.54 -17.22 14.63
CA PRO A 137 -4.59 -18.29 14.81
C PRO A 137 -3.51 -18.24 13.73
N ARG A 138 -2.28 -18.61 14.10
CA ARG A 138 -1.14 -18.65 13.20
C ARG A 138 -0.17 -19.75 13.59
N ALA A 139 0.51 -20.30 12.60
CA ALA A 139 1.58 -21.30 12.81
C ALA A 139 2.72 -21.04 11.84
N SER A 140 3.93 -21.37 12.25
CA SER A 140 5.09 -21.38 11.37
C SER A 140 6.01 -22.56 11.70
N PHE A 141 6.74 -23.00 10.69
CA PHE A 141 7.70 -24.09 10.79
C PHE A 141 8.92 -23.76 9.94
N ARG A 142 10.10 -24.03 10.46
CA ARG A 142 11.38 -23.93 9.73
C ARG A 142 12.18 -25.20 9.94
N TYR A 143 12.85 -25.67 8.87
CA TYR A 143 13.74 -26.81 8.91
C TYR A 143 15.03 -26.48 8.16
N VAL A 144 16.17 -26.85 8.77
CA VAL A 144 17.52 -26.70 8.20
C VAL A 144 17.99 -28.09 7.79
N PHE A 145 18.00 -28.38 6.50
CA PHE A 145 18.44 -29.67 5.95
C PHE A 145 19.97 -29.82 6.05
N SER A 146 20.67 -28.71 5.80
CA SER A 146 22.13 -28.63 5.83
C SER A 146 22.56 -27.19 6.04
N PRO A 147 23.85 -26.88 6.24
CA PRO A 147 24.34 -25.50 6.28
C PRO A 147 23.99 -24.68 5.02
N HIS A 148 23.68 -25.37 3.93
CA HIS A 148 23.38 -24.73 2.65
C HIS A 148 21.87 -24.64 2.34
N TRP A 149 21.03 -25.46 2.95
CA TRP A 149 19.62 -25.55 2.60
C TRP A 149 18.71 -25.46 3.81
N SER A 150 17.74 -24.55 3.74
CA SER A 150 16.64 -24.48 4.71
C SER A 150 15.30 -24.23 4.02
N THR A 151 14.23 -24.62 4.68
CA THR A 151 12.85 -24.32 4.25
C THR A 151 12.06 -23.74 5.40
N ALA A 152 11.07 -22.91 5.07
CA ALA A 152 10.12 -22.38 6.02
C ALA A 152 8.70 -22.37 5.44
N ALA A 153 7.73 -22.61 6.29
CA ALA A 153 6.32 -22.52 5.96
C ALA A 153 5.57 -21.76 7.05
N SER A 154 4.57 -21.01 6.67
CA SER A 154 3.68 -20.28 7.59
C SER A 154 2.25 -20.31 7.09
N ALA A 155 1.30 -20.34 8.02
CA ALA A 155 -0.12 -20.21 7.73
C ALA A 155 -0.82 -19.49 8.88
N GLY A 156 -1.89 -18.75 8.57
CA GLY A 156 -2.67 -18.07 9.61
C GLY A 156 -3.86 -17.31 9.09
N TRP A 157 -4.73 -16.94 10.04
CA TRP A 157 -5.78 -15.96 9.84
C TRP A 157 -5.39 -14.63 10.48
N TYR A 158 -5.75 -13.54 9.82
CA TYR A 158 -5.46 -12.19 10.30
C TYR A 158 -6.70 -11.33 10.11
N HIS A 159 -6.91 -10.40 11.02
CA HIS A 159 -8.00 -9.45 10.97
C HIS A 159 -7.45 -8.02 10.87
N GLN A 160 -8.09 -7.20 10.04
CA GLN A 160 -7.72 -5.80 9.82
C GLN A 160 -8.97 -4.93 9.90
N LEU A 161 -8.84 -3.82 10.63
CA LEU A 161 -9.89 -2.81 10.69
C LEU A 161 -10.07 -2.17 9.31
N PRO A 162 -11.31 -1.92 8.82
CA PRO A 162 -11.55 -1.09 7.66
C PRO A 162 -10.96 0.33 7.83
N PRO A 163 -10.67 1.07 6.73
CA PRO A 163 -10.17 2.44 6.81
C PRO A 163 -11.08 3.36 7.64
N TYR A 164 -10.49 4.35 8.31
CA TYR A 164 -11.28 5.30 9.11
C TYR A 164 -12.23 6.14 8.26
N THR A 165 -11.88 6.41 7.00
CA THR A 165 -12.78 7.04 6.03
C THR A 165 -14.09 6.25 5.87
N ALA A 166 -13.99 4.92 5.79
CA ALA A 166 -15.15 4.04 5.70
C ALA A 166 -15.93 3.97 7.02
N LEU A 167 -15.25 3.81 8.15
CA LEU A 167 -15.88 3.72 9.46
C LEU A 167 -16.51 5.05 9.90
N GLY A 168 -15.86 6.16 9.55
CA GLY A 168 -16.30 7.51 9.89
C GLY A 168 -17.35 8.09 8.95
N TYR A 169 -17.75 7.38 7.88
CA TYR A 169 -18.69 7.92 6.91
C TYR A 169 -20.07 8.18 7.51
N LYS A 170 -20.56 9.40 7.31
CA LYS A 170 -21.85 9.89 7.81
C LYS A 170 -22.76 10.36 6.68
N ASP A 171 -24.06 10.15 6.85
CA ASP A 171 -25.08 10.70 5.97
C ASP A 171 -25.37 12.19 6.27
N ALA A 172 -26.28 12.78 5.51
CA ALA A 172 -26.72 14.17 5.68
C ALA A 172 -27.41 14.43 7.05
N THR A 173 -27.79 13.37 7.79
CA THR A 173 -28.38 13.45 9.12
C THR A 173 -27.37 13.25 10.27
N ASP A 174 -26.06 13.30 9.94
CA ASP A 174 -24.92 13.11 10.87
C ASP A 174 -24.85 11.70 11.50
N ARG A 175 -25.47 10.69 10.87
CA ARG A 175 -25.44 9.30 11.33
C ARG A 175 -24.36 8.51 10.63
N LEU A 176 -23.62 7.69 11.38
CA LEU A 176 -22.67 6.73 10.83
C LEU A 176 -23.40 5.67 10.00
N VAL A 177 -23.16 5.67 8.68
CA VAL A 177 -23.83 4.79 7.71
C VAL A 177 -23.29 3.36 7.80
N ASN A 178 -21.99 3.23 8.00
CA ASN A 178 -21.26 1.96 7.87
C ASN A 178 -21.12 1.18 9.20
N ARG A 179 -22.10 1.30 10.12
CA ARG A 179 -22.05 0.66 11.45
C ARG A 179 -22.00 -0.86 11.42
N ASP A 180 -22.46 -1.48 10.32
CA ASP A 180 -22.48 -2.93 10.14
C ASP A 180 -21.21 -3.49 9.50
N LEU A 181 -20.24 -2.64 9.18
CA LEU A 181 -18.93 -3.10 8.73
C LEU A 181 -18.28 -3.99 9.79
N ARG A 182 -17.53 -4.98 9.30
CA ARG A 182 -16.78 -5.94 10.10
C ARG A 182 -15.29 -5.80 9.85
N TYR A 183 -14.48 -6.37 10.72
CA TYR A 183 -13.08 -6.58 10.39
C TYR A 183 -12.95 -7.36 9.09
N MET A 184 -12.13 -6.84 8.18
CA MET A 184 -11.65 -7.62 7.03
C MET A 184 -10.82 -8.78 7.56
N ASN A 185 -10.92 -9.96 6.96
CA ASN A 185 -10.06 -11.05 7.33
C ASN A 185 -9.31 -11.62 6.14
N VAL A 186 -8.13 -12.15 6.39
CA VAL A 186 -7.32 -12.83 5.40
C VAL A 186 -6.80 -14.15 5.96
N ALA A 187 -7.06 -15.24 5.24
CA ALA A 187 -6.37 -16.49 5.41
C ALA A 187 -5.17 -16.49 4.48
N GLN A 188 -3.96 -16.71 5.01
CA GLN A 188 -2.75 -16.77 4.19
C GLN A 188 -1.91 -17.97 4.50
N ALA A 189 -1.20 -18.46 3.49
CA ALA A 189 -0.16 -19.46 3.60
C ALA A 189 1.03 -19.03 2.72
N ALA A 190 2.23 -19.32 3.21
CA ALA A 190 3.47 -19.15 2.47
C ALA A 190 4.39 -20.34 2.72
N TRP A 191 5.13 -20.70 1.69
CA TRP A 191 6.15 -21.75 1.77
C TRP A 191 7.31 -21.40 0.86
N GLY A 192 8.53 -21.56 1.38
CA GLY A 192 9.72 -21.22 0.64
C GLY A 192 10.95 -22.00 1.11
N GLY A 193 12.03 -21.81 0.35
CA GLY A 193 13.32 -22.34 0.64
C GLY A 193 14.43 -21.32 0.45
N GLU A 194 15.50 -21.47 1.20
CA GLU A 194 16.72 -20.69 1.10
C GLU A 194 17.89 -21.62 0.78
N TRP A 195 18.69 -21.22 -0.20
CA TRP A 195 19.94 -21.83 -0.55
C TRP A 195 21.11 -20.87 -0.35
N LYS A 196 22.06 -21.29 0.49
CA LYS A 196 23.33 -20.60 0.74
C LYS A 196 24.46 -21.43 0.17
N ALA A 197 24.90 -21.12 -1.05
CA ALA A 197 26.00 -21.87 -1.67
C ALA A 197 27.29 -21.76 -0.85
N ASN A 198 27.51 -20.61 -0.25
CA ASN A 198 28.61 -20.25 0.64
C ASN A 198 28.27 -18.91 1.31
N ASP A 199 29.22 -18.32 2.04
CA ASP A 199 29.05 -17.00 2.70
C ASP A 199 28.86 -15.83 1.70
N ARG A 200 29.03 -16.07 0.41
CA ARG A 200 28.94 -15.06 -0.65
C ARG A 200 27.61 -15.07 -1.40
N TRP A 201 26.96 -16.24 -1.49
CA TRP A 201 25.75 -16.42 -2.25
C TRP A 201 24.60 -16.94 -1.38
N ALA A 202 23.49 -16.23 -1.43
CA ALA A 202 22.23 -16.68 -0.86
C ALA A 202 21.10 -16.40 -1.86
N VAL A 203 20.24 -17.38 -2.05
CA VAL A 203 19.02 -17.27 -2.86
C VAL A 203 17.87 -17.84 -2.05
N SER A 204 16.77 -17.10 -1.95
CA SER A 204 15.52 -17.60 -1.39
C SER A 204 14.39 -17.46 -2.41
N VAL A 205 13.48 -18.44 -2.38
CA VAL A 205 12.26 -18.43 -3.19
C VAL A 205 11.10 -18.79 -2.27
N GLU A 206 10.03 -17.99 -2.31
CA GLU A 206 8.81 -18.21 -1.54
C GLU A 206 7.59 -18.10 -2.44
N GLY A 207 6.66 -19.04 -2.32
CA GLY A 207 5.32 -18.97 -2.87
C GLY A 207 4.32 -18.60 -1.80
N PHE A 208 3.34 -17.75 -2.10
CA PHE A 208 2.31 -17.35 -1.16
C PHE A 208 0.92 -17.37 -1.78
N TYR A 209 -0.08 -17.58 -0.92
CA TYR A 209 -1.49 -17.45 -1.25
C TYR A 209 -2.22 -16.75 -0.10
N LYS A 210 -3.05 -15.74 -0.44
CA LYS A 210 -3.89 -14.97 0.49
C LYS A 210 -5.32 -14.98 -0.01
N SER A 211 -6.27 -15.32 0.85
CA SER A 211 -7.71 -15.28 0.58
C SER A 211 -8.36 -14.25 1.51
N TYR A 212 -8.92 -13.20 0.92
CA TYR A 212 -9.53 -12.07 1.64
C TYR A 212 -11.04 -12.23 1.69
N HIS A 213 -11.62 -11.95 2.85
CA HIS A 213 -13.04 -11.98 3.09
C HIS A 213 -13.50 -10.74 3.85
N ARG A 214 -14.79 -10.43 3.78
CA ARG A 214 -15.39 -9.25 4.44
C ARG A 214 -14.73 -7.94 3.99
N VAL A 215 -14.27 -7.87 2.75
CA VAL A 215 -13.73 -6.65 2.18
C VAL A 215 -14.89 -5.68 1.93
N PRO A 216 -14.75 -4.37 2.24
CA PRO A 216 -15.78 -3.39 1.97
C PRO A 216 -16.11 -3.30 0.48
N LEU A 217 -17.40 -3.36 0.18
CA LEU A 217 -17.98 -3.21 -1.16
C LEU A 217 -18.79 -1.92 -1.19
N SER A 218 -18.59 -1.09 -2.18
CA SER A 218 -19.40 0.10 -2.43
C SER A 218 -20.82 -0.26 -2.82
N LEU A 219 -21.80 0.38 -2.19
CA LEU A 219 -23.21 0.25 -2.59
C LEU A 219 -23.56 1.15 -3.78
N ALA A 220 -22.75 2.17 -4.07
CA ALA A 220 -23.01 3.12 -5.15
C ALA A 220 -22.67 2.53 -6.52
N ASP A 221 -21.57 1.77 -6.63
CA ASP A 221 -21.07 1.26 -7.91
C ASP A 221 -20.80 -0.26 -7.91
N GLY A 222 -21.01 -0.94 -6.79
CA GLY A 222 -20.78 -2.39 -6.69
C GLY A 222 -19.32 -2.81 -6.74
N VAL A 223 -18.37 -1.89 -6.52
CA VAL A 223 -16.94 -2.13 -6.63
C VAL A 223 -16.31 -2.35 -5.27
N PRO A 224 -15.46 -3.39 -5.09
CA PRO A 224 -14.67 -3.56 -3.87
C PRO A 224 -13.75 -2.35 -3.63
N LEU A 225 -13.70 -1.85 -2.39
CA LEU A 225 -12.93 -0.67 -2.04
C LEU A 225 -11.42 -0.81 -2.38
N THR A 226 -10.88 -2.01 -2.30
CA THR A 226 -9.50 -2.36 -2.67
C THR A 226 -9.20 -2.25 -4.17
N CYS A 227 -10.22 -2.19 -4.99
CA CYS A 227 -10.08 -1.95 -6.44
C CYS A 227 -10.10 -0.45 -6.78
N LYS A 228 -10.61 0.40 -5.88
CA LYS A 228 -10.55 1.86 -5.99
C LYS A 228 -9.20 2.32 -5.45
N GLY A 229 -8.44 3.14 -6.13
CA GLY A 229 -7.17 3.56 -5.55
C GLY A 229 -6.20 4.24 -6.50
N THR A 230 -6.56 4.34 -7.75
CA THR A 230 -5.78 5.09 -8.74
C THR A 230 -6.18 6.57 -8.81
N ASP A 231 -7.29 6.94 -8.17
CA ASP A 231 -7.75 8.32 -8.06
C ASP A 231 -7.19 8.96 -6.78
N TYR A 232 -6.67 10.17 -6.87
CA TYR A 232 -6.24 10.99 -5.71
C TYR A 232 -7.44 11.48 -4.86
N GLY A 233 -8.58 10.81 -4.95
CA GLY A 233 -9.77 11.05 -4.16
C GLY A 233 -9.71 10.35 -2.81
N VAL A 234 -10.51 10.82 -1.85
CA VAL A 234 -10.74 10.10 -0.60
C VAL A 234 -11.54 8.84 -0.93
N VAL A 235 -10.98 7.68 -0.55
CA VAL A 235 -11.61 6.38 -0.76
C VAL A 235 -12.28 5.93 0.53
N GLY A 236 -13.55 5.54 0.46
CA GLY A 236 -14.31 5.03 1.61
C GLY A 236 -15.36 5.97 2.17
N ASN A 237 -15.41 7.25 1.79
CA ASN A 237 -16.48 8.19 2.15
C ASN A 237 -17.77 7.89 1.36
N GLU A 238 -18.30 6.69 1.53
CA GLU A 238 -19.49 6.18 0.85
C GLU A 238 -20.15 5.05 1.65
N ALA A 239 -21.38 4.70 1.29
CA ALA A 239 -22.08 3.57 1.88
C ALA A 239 -21.44 2.24 1.45
N LEU A 240 -21.07 1.41 2.43
CA LEU A 240 -20.31 0.18 2.24
C LEU A 240 -20.93 -1.01 2.98
N VAL A 241 -20.68 -2.21 2.43
CA VAL A 241 -21.01 -3.49 3.09
C VAL A 241 -19.81 -4.44 3.06
N SER A 242 -19.67 -5.31 4.05
CA SER A 242 -18.54 -6.25 4.20
C SER A 242 -18.79 -7.57 3.47
N THR A 243 -19.03 -7.54 2.15
CA THR A 243 -19.39 -8.73 1.33
C THR A 243 -18.34 -9.13 0.32
N ALA A 244 -17.50 -8.21 -0.11
CA ALA A 244 -16.51 -8.50 -1.13
C ALA A 244 -15.44 -9.50 -0.65
N GLN A 245 -14.88 -10.21 -1.62
CA GLN A 245 -13.86 -11.22 -1.44
C GLN A 245 -12.67 -10.92 -2.35
N GLY A 246 -11.48 -11.38 -1.96
CA GLY A 246 -10.28 -11.20 -2.77
C GLY A 246 -9.33 -12.37 -2.66
N ARG A 247 -8.35 -12.38 -3.55
CA ARG A 247 -7.20 -13.28 -3.48
C ARG A 247 -5.94 -12.57 -3.94
N ALA A 248 -4.83 -12.90 -3.32
CA ALA A 248 -3.52 -12.56 -3.84
C ALA A 248 -2.63 -13.78 -3.77
N TYR A 249 -1.88 -14.04 -4.83
CA TYR A 249 -0.96 -15.17 -4.91
C TYR A 249 0.22 -14.82 -5.79
N GLY A 250 1.34 -15.46 -5.52
CA GLY A 250 2.55 -15.15 -6.26
C GLY A 250 3.75 -15.94 -5.79
N VAL A 251 4.88 -15.59 -6.41
CA VAL A 251 6.20 -16.11 -6.09
C VAL A 251 7.15 -14.93 -5.91
N GLU A 252 7.94 -14.97 -4.85
CA GLU A 252 8.99 -14.02 -4.56
C GLU A 252 10.35 -14.71 -4.57
N ALA A 253 11.34 -14.06 -5.17
CA ALA A 253 12.73 -14.54 -5.15
C ALA A 253 13.64 -13.41 -4.67
N LEU A 254 14.57 -13.73 -3.80
CA LEU A 254 15.60 -12.81 -3.32
C LEU A 254 16.97 -13.46 -3.55
N MET A 255 17.89 -12.71 -4.14
CA MET A 255 19.27 -13.10 -4.32
C MET A 255 20.20 -12.08 -3.67
N ARG A 256 21.19 -12.55 -2.94
CA ARG A 256 22.31 -11.75 -2.44
C ARG A 256 23.63 -12.34 -2.94
N TRP A 257 24.47 -11.45 -3.42
CA TRP A 257 25.82 -11.81 -3.81
C TRP A 257 26.81 -10.79 -3.26
N THR A 258 27.70 -11.25 -2.41
CA THR A 258 28.70 -10.39 -1.74
C THR A 258 30.10 -10.94 -2.00
N LEU A 259 30.97 -10.11 -2.56
CA LEU A 259 32.42 -10.37 -2.57
C LEU A 259 33.04 -9.40 -1.57
N PRO A 260 33.74 -9.88 -0.54
CA PRO A 260 34.37 -9.01 0.45
C PRO A 260 35.18 -7.89 -0.21
N ASP A 261 35.03 -6.68 0.27
CA ASP A 261 35.72 -5.47 -0.15
C ASP A 261 35.57 -5.10 -1.65
N ARG A 262 34.60 -5.71 -2.37
CA ARG A 262 34.44 -5.43 -3.81
C ARG A 262 33.01 -5.33 -4.28
N LEU A 263 32.14 -6.28 -3.97
CA LEU A 263 30.79 -6.32 -4.53
C LEU A 263 29.77 -6.61 -3.46
N ASN A 264 28.71 -5.81 -3.47
CA ASN A 264 27.47 -6.12 -2.76
C ASN A 264 26.32 -5.97 -3.74
N LEU A 265 25.65 -7.07 -4.08
CA LEU A 265 24.52 -7.10 -4.99
C LEU A 265 23.31 -7.76 -4.30
N THR A 266 22.18 -7.08 -4.34
CA THR A 266 20.90 -7.63 -3.91
C THR A 266 19.89 -7.49 -5.06
N SER A 267 19.18 -8.57 -5.34
CA SER A 267 18.10 -8.59 -6.33
C SER A 267 16.85 -9.22 -5.74
N SER A 268 15.71 -8.59 -5.94
CA SER A 268 14.40 -9.15 -5.60
C SER A 268 13.51 -9.19 -6.84
N PHE A 269 12.82 -10.29 -7.01
CA PHE A 269 11.84 -10.50 -8.07
C PHE A 269 10.54 -10.97 -7.44
N THR A 270 9.41 -10.34 -7.81
CA THR A 270 8.08 -10.75 -7.39
C THR A 270 7.20 -10.86 -8.63
N TRP A 271 6.59 -12.03 -8.80
CA TRP A 271 5.46 -12.22 -9.70
C TRP A 271 4.22 -12.49 -8.87
N TYR A 272 3.13 -11.74 -9.09
CA TYR A 272 1.91 -11.89 -8.31
C TYR A 272 0.65 -11.46 -9.07
N ARG A 273 -0.49 -11.91 -8.55
CA ARG A 273 -1.83 -11.44 -8.93
C ARG A 273 -2.54 -11.00 -7.65
N SER A 274 -3.29 -9.90 -7.76
CA SER A 274 -4.14 -9.37 -6.72
C SER A 274 -5.50 -9.01 -7.31
N GLU A 275 -6.54 -9.75 -6.93
CA GLU A 275 -7.85 -9.72 -7.57
C GLU A 275 -8.96 -9.75 -6.52
N TYR A 276 -10.05 -9.02 -6.79
CA TYR A 276 -11.20 -8.97 -5.91
C TYR A 276 -12.49 -9.15 -6.69
N ARG A 277 -13.56 -9.51 -5.99
CA ARG A 277 -14.91 -9.69 -6.53
C ARG A 277 -15.96 -9.20 -5.55
N ALA A 278 -17.09 -8.73 -6.05
CA ALA A 278 -18.19 -8.19 -5.22
C ALA A 278 -18.79 -9.26 -4.30
N ASP A 279 -18.95 -10.48 -4.82
CA ASP A 279 -19.46 -11.64 -4.09
C ASP A 279 -18.89 -12.95 -4.68
N ARG A 280 -19.34 -14.10 -4.14
CA ARG A 280 -18.86 -15.42 -4.57
C ARG A 280 -19.22 -15.81 -6.01
N HIS A 281 -20.20 -15.14 -6.61
CA HIS A 281 -20.70 -15.42 -7.97
C HIS A 281 -20.11 -14.46 -9.02
N ALA A 282 -19.61 -13.29 -8.57
CA ALA A 282 -19.02 -12.30 -9.44
C ALA A 282 -17.64 -12.73 -9.95
N ALA A 283 -17.29 -12.25 -11.14
CA ALA A 283 -15.95 -12.44 -11.71
C ALA A 283 -14.89 -11.69 -10.87
N TYR A 284 -13.66 -12.20 -10.86
CA TYR A 284 -12.54 -11.51 -10.28
C TYR A 284 -12.08 -10.35 -11.16
N VAL A 285 -11.85 -9.19 -10.54
CA VAL A 285 -11.32 -7.97 -11.16
C VAL A 285 -9.97 -7.66 -10.54
N PRO A 286 -8.96 -7.22 -11.29
CA PRO A 286 -7.67 -6.82 -10.73
C PRO A 286 -7.85 -5.69 -9.71
N SER A 287 -7.10 -5.74 -8.60
CA SER A 287 -6.98 -4.61 -7.70
C SER A 287 -6.17 -3.48 -8.35
N ALA A 288 -6.29 -2.26 -7.84
CA ALA A 288 -5.46 -1.14 -8.28
C ALA A 288 -3.94 -1.39 -8.17
N TRP A 289 -3.54 -2.37 -7.38
CA TRP A 289 -2.16 -2.73 -7.06
C TRP A 289 -1.65 -3.97 -7.82
N ASP A 290 -2.41 -4.53 -8.79
CA ASP A 290 -2.04 -5.72 -9.54
C ASP A 290 -1.02 -5.40 -10.66
N ASN A 291 0.19 -5.00 -10.29
CA ASN A 291 1.26 -4.71 -11.25
C ASN A 291 1.86 -5.97 -11.90
N ARG A 292 1.55 -7.14 -11.41
CA ARG A 292 1.97 -8.48 -11.86
C ARG A 292 3.45 -8.80 -11.66
N VAL A 293 4.35 -7.88 -11.97
CA VAL A 293 5.80 -8.12 -11.90
C VAL A 293 6.49 -6.92 -11.28
N ILE A 294 7.37 -7.19 -10.32
CA ILE A 294 8.28 -6.21 -9.73
C ILE A 294 9.68 -6.84 -9.71
N LEU A 295 10.65 -6.17 -10.28
CA LEU A 295 12.07 -6.52 -10.19
C LEU A 295 12.83 -5.31 -9.63
N ASN A 296 13.55 -5.51 -8.55
CA ASN A 296 14.51 -4.54 -8.05
C ASN A 296 15.89 -5.21 -7.96
N MET A 297 16.89 -4.54 -8.46
CA MET A 297 18.27 -4.94 -8.33
C MET A 297 19.10 -3.73 -7.92
N SER A 298 19.89 -3.87 -6.88
CA SER A 298 20.82 -2.84 -6.44
C SER A 298 22.16 -3.47 -6.09
N GLY A 299 23.22 -2.82 -6.51
CA GLY A 299 24.56 -3.30 -6.22
C GLY A 299 25.57 -2.19 -6.26
N THR A 300 26.64 -2.39 -5.50
CA THR A 300 27.80 -1.49 -5.45
C THR A 300 29.03 -2.32 -5.70
N TYR A 301 29.90 -1.80 -6.55
CA TYR A 301 31.20 -2.38 -6.82
C TYR A 301 32.32 -1.40 -6.46
N ASP A 302 33.22 -1.82 -5.58
CA ASP A 302 34.35 -1.04 -5.11
C ASP A 302 35.59 -1.36 -5.95
N PHE A 303 36.09 -0.35 -6.65
CA PHE A 303 37.28 -0.40 -7.49
C PHE A 303 38.55 -0.02 -6.70
N PRO A 304 39.74 -0.37 -7.20
CA PRO A 304 40.97 0.16 -6.68
C PRO A 304 40.96 1.69 -6.61
N HIS A 305 41.82 2.25 -5.76
CA HIS A 305 41.96 3.70 -5.56
C HIS A 305 40.69 4.41 -5.03
N ARG A 306 39.79 3.66 -4.30
CA ARG A 306 38.61 4.20 -3.63
C ARG A 306 37.59 4.84 -4.58
N TRP A 307 37.40 4.24 -5.70
CA TRP A 307 36.25 4.46 -6.53
C TRP A 307 35.17 3.44 -6.18
N SER A 308 33.93 3.87 -6.16
CA SER A 308 32.78 2.98 -6.02
C SER A 308 31.74 3.32 -7.07
N VAL A 309 31.14 2.29 -7.67
CA VAL A 309 30.06 2.45 -8.63
C VAL A 309 28.84 1.70 -8.12
N GLY A 310 27.76 2.42 -7.91
CA GLY A 310 26.43 1.90 -7.54
C GLY A 310 25.53 1.85 -8.76
N LEU A 311 24.77 0.74 -8.88
CA LEU A 311 23.72 0.57 -9.88
C LEU A 311 22.42 0.20 -9.18
N ARG A 312 21.30 0.78 -9.60
CA ARG A 312 19.97 0.42 -9.17
C ARG A 312 19.04 0.30 -10.37
N LEU A 313 18.53 -0.89 -10.59
CA LEU A 313 17.50 -1.18 -11.59
C LEU A 313 16.17 -1.46 -10.89
N SER A 314 15.12 -0.74 -11.28
CA SER A 314 13.75 -0.99 -10.82
C SER A 314 12.84 -1.19 -12.02
N CYS A 315 12.18 -2.34 -12.11
CA CYS A 315 11.19 -2.64 -13.15
C CYS A 315 9.86 -2.96 -12.47
N ILE A 316 8.79 -2.31 -12.92
CA ILE A 316 7.44 -2.50 -12.39
C ILE A 316 6.49 -2.71 -13.57
N GLY A 317 5.70 -3.76 -13.51
CA GLY A 317 4.63 -4.01 -14.48
C GLY A 317 3.56 -2.93 -14.46
N GLY A 318 2.84 -2.77 -15.55
CA GLY A 318 1.83 -1.73 -15.67
C GLY A 318 0.66 -1.94 -14.70
N SER A 319 0.21 -0.87 -14.06
CA SER A 319 -0.97 -0.88 -13.18
C SER A 319 -2.26 -0.99 -13.99
N PRO A 320 -3.27 -1.70 -13.51
CA PRO A 320 -4.59 -1.68 -14.12
C PRO A 320 -5.27 -0.32 -13.91
N TYR A 321 -6.13 0.06 -14.83
CA TYR A 321 -6.98 1.23 -14.70
C TYR A 321 -8.33 1.02 -15.36
N THR A 322 -9.32 1.81 -14.94
CA THR A 322 -10.67 1.83 -15.52
C THR A 322 -10.71 2.81 -16.69
N PRO A 323 -11.11 2.40 -17.90
CA PRO A 323 -11.27 3.30 -19.02
C PRO A 323 -12.41 4.30 -18.78
N TYR A 324 -12.39 5.40 -19.53
CA TYR A 324 -13.48 6.35 -19.50
C TYR A 324 -14.65 5.88 -20.38
N ASP A 325 -15.87 6.19 -19.95
CA ASP A 325 -17.04 6.24 -20.82
C ASP A 325 -16.99 7.55 -21.62
N GLU A 326 -16.45 7.47 -22.83
CA GLU A 326 -16.24 8.64 -23.70
C GLU A 326 -17.55 9.30 -24.11
N VAL A 327 -18.60 8.49 -24.28
CA VAL A 327 -19.93 8.97 -24.67
C VAL A 327 -20.56 9.74 -23.52
N ALA A 328 -20.65 9.13 -22.34
CA ALA A 328 -21.20 9.77 -21.16
C ALA A 328 -20.40 11.03 -20.78
N SER A 329 -19.06 10.99 -20.88
CA SER A 329 -18.18 12.12 -20.59
C SER A 329 -18.37 13.30 -21.53
N SER A 330 -18.85 13.06 -22.76
CA SER A 330 -18.99 14.12 -23.76
C SER A 330 -20.26 14.96 -23.60
N TYR A 331 -21.29 14.46 -22.90
CA TYR A 331 -22.51 15.25 -22.71
C TYR A 331 -22.26 16.52 -21.92
N VAL A 332 -22.76 17.65 -22.45
CA VAL A 332 -22.63 18.99 -21.81
C VAL A 332 -23.20 18.96 -20.39
N THR A 333 -24.40 18.40 -20.23
CA THR A 333 -25.07 18.29 -18.92
C THR A 333 -24.28 17.48 -17.90
N TYR A 334 -23.63 16.37 -18.32
CA TYR A 334 -22.80 15.57 -17.45
C TYR A 334 -21.52 16.31 -17.06
N TRP A 335 -20.84 16.90 -18.06
CA TRP A 335 -19.55 17.57 -17.84
C TRP A 335 -19.71 18.81 -16.93
N ASP A 336 -20.74 19.61 -17.18
CA ASP A 336 -20.99 20.84 -16.40
C ASP A 336 -21.36 20.53 -14.93
N ALA A 337 -22.05 19.41 -14.73
CA ALA A 337 -22.40 18.94 -13.39
C ALA A 337 -21.20 18.34 -12.60
N ASN A 338 -20.28 17.65 -13.29
CA ASN A 338 -19.24 16.86 -12.63
C ASN A 338 -17.82 17.42 -12.76
N GLY A 339 -17.54 18.23 -13.80
CA GLY A 339 -16.21 18.79 -14.08
C GLY A 339 -15.12 17.76 -14.36
N LYS A 340 -15.51 16.51 -14.66
CA LYS A 340 -14.61 15.38 -14.92
C LYS A 340 -15.28 14.35 -15.80
N SER A 341 -14.46 13.49 -16.42
CA SER A 341 -14.97 12.36 -17.22
C SER A 341 -15.63 11.28 -16.38
N ALA A 342 -16.61 10.60 -16.97
CA ALA A 342 -17.22 9.39 -16.47
C ALA A 342 -16.28 8.19 -16.66
N TYR A 343 -16.20 7.31 -15.69
CA TYR A 343 -15.55 6.01 -15.84
C TYR A 343 -16.55 4.97 -16.36
N ASP A 344 -16.08 4.08 -17.22
CA ASP A 344 -16.83 2.89 -17.61
C ASP A 344 -16.69 1.80 -16.54
N TYR A 345 -17.57 1.82 -15.55
CA TYR A 345 -17.55 0.83 -14.45
C TYR A 345 -17.93 -0.58 -14.88
N SER A 346 -18.46 -0.78 -16.11
CA SER A 346 -18.65 -2.13 -16.66
C SER A 346 -17.31 -2.79 -17.03
N ARG A 347 -16.25 -1.98 -17.24
CA ARG A 347 -14.89 -2.37 -17.56
C ARG A 347 -13.89 -1.99 -16.48
N TYR A 348 -14.30 -2.15 -15.23
CA TYR A 348 -13.50 -1.74 -14.07
C TYR A 348 -12.13 -2.42 -14.04
N ASN A 349 -11.05 -1.62 -13.96
CA ASN A 349 -9.66 -2.08 -14.01
C ASN A 349 -9.34 -3.05 -15.17
N ALA A 350 -10.08 -2.96 -16.30
CA ALA A 350 -9.90 -3.86 -17.44
C ALA A 350 -8.66 -3.52 -18.27
N ASP A 351 -8.31 -2.25 -18.37
CA ASP A 351 -7.16 -1.79 -19.14
C ASP A 351 -5.91 -1.74 -18.27
N ARG A 352 -4.73 -1.69 -18.90
CA ARG A 352 -3.45 -1.71 -18.19
C ARG A 352 -2.45 -0.74 -18.82
N LEU A 353 -1.79 0.02 -17.96
CA LEU A 353 -0.70 0.89 -18.35
C LEU A 353 0.53 0.07 -18.81
N PRO A 354 1.41 0.62 -19.63
CA PRO A 354 2.70 0.01 -19.92
C PRO A 354 3.54 -0.12 -18.65
N GLY A 355 4.38 -1.14 -18.61
CA GLY A 355 5.37 -1.29 -17.54
C GLY A 355 6.41 -0.18 -17.58
N TYR A 356 7.11 0.02 -16.45
CA TYR A 356 8.13 1.02 -16.26
C TYR A 356 9.42 0.38 -15.79
N ALA A 357 10.55 0.83 -16.35
CA ALA A 357 11.89 0.40 -15.94
C ALA A 357 12.80 1.61 -15.79
N GLN A 358 13.47 1.74 -14.65
CA GLN A 358 14.40 2.83 -14.34
C GLN A 358 15.76 2.27 -13.95
N LEU A 359 16.80 2.82 -14.53
CA LEU A 359 18.18 2.57 -14.15
C LEU A 359 18.80 3.85 -13.57
N ASP A 360 19.33 3.73 -12.37
CA ASP A 360 20.08 4.76 -11.67
C ASP A 360 21.55 4.33 -11.58
N VAL A 361 22.46 5.28 -11.72
CA VAL A 361 23.91 5.06 -11.67
C VAL A 361 24.53 6.08 -10.74
N ARG A 362 25.31 5.61 -9.79
CA ARG A 362 26.05 6.45 -8.86
C ARG A 362 27.53 6.13 -8.92
N VAL A 363 28.36 7.16 -8.96
CA VAL A 363 29.80 7.04 -8.90
C VAL A 363 30.30 7.85 -7.72
N ASP A 364 31.06 7.20 -6.86
CA ASP A 364 31.65 7.81 -5.66
C ASP A 364 33.17 7.77 -5.76
N LYS A 365 33.82 8.80 -5.21
CA LYS A 365 35.26 8.90 -5.05
C LYS A 365 35.63 9.43 -3.68
N GLU A 366 36.49 8.71 -2.97
CA GLU A 366 36.96 9.12 -1.64
C GLU A 366 38.44 9.51 -1.67
N PHE A 367 38.76 10.56 -0.90
CA PHE A 367 40.11 11.03 -0.63
C PHE A 367 40.33 11.10 0.87
N PHE A 368 41.45 10.51 1.35
CA PHE A 368 41.77 10.48 2.76
C PHE A 368 42.96 11.38 3.04
N PHE A 369 42.79 12.31 3.94
CA PHE A 369 43.82 13.20 4.44
C PHE A 369 44.12 12.86 5.90
N LYS A 370 45.17 13.41 6.44
CA LYS A 370 45.62 13.06 7.83
C LYS A 370 44.58 13.30 8.92
N ARG A 371 43.64 14.22 8.73
CA ARG A 371 42.69 14.65 9.77
C ARG A 371 41.25 14.69 9.26
N TRP A 372 41.01 14.46 7.99
CA TRP A 372 39.67 14.54 7.37
C TRP A 372 39.58 13.68 6.13
N ARG A 373 38.35 13.37 5.76
CA ARG A 373 38.00 12.62 4.55
C ARG A 373 37.14 13.50 3.65
N LEU A 374 37.39 13.47 2.35
CA LEU A 374 36.58 14.09 1.31
C LEU A 374 35.92 12.99 0.48
N GLY A 375 34.61 12.98 0.43
CA GLY A 375 33.83 12.17 -0.50
C GLY A 375 33.19 13.06 -1.57
N LEU A 376 33.32 12.65 -2.83
CA LEU A 376 32.63 13.26 -3.95
C LEU A 376 31.74 12.21 -4.59
N TYR A 377 30.51 12.57 -4.95
CA TYR A 377 29.65 11.66 -5.70
C TYR A 377 28.90 12.36 -6.84
N LEU A 378 28.65 11.57 -7.89
CA LEU A 378 27.72 11.88 -8.97
C LEU A 378 26.65 10.81 -8.98
N ASP A 379 25.39 11.21 -8.77
CA ASP A 379 24.22 10.34 -8.82
C ASP A 379 23.37 10.75 -10.03
N LEU A 380 23.16 9.81 -10.94
CA LEU A 380 22.37 9.97 -12.16
C LEU A 380 21.12 9.09 -12.05
N GLN A 381 19.99 9.68 -11.68
CA GLN A 381 18.74 8.95 -11.63
C GLN A 381 18.08 8.92 -13.01
N ASN A 382 17.50 7.79 -13.34
CA ASN A 382 16.82 7.54 -14.61
C ASN A 382 17.70 7.82 -15.84
N VAL A 383 18.89 7.20 -15.89
CA VAL A 383 19.83 7.35 -17.03
C VAL A 383 19.25 6.85 -18.35
N THR A 384 18.26 5.97 -18.30
CA THR A 384 17.52 5.48 -19.47
C THR A 384 16.48 6.46 -20.00
N VAL A 385 16.25 7.57 -19.28
CA VAL A 385 15.17 8.54 -19.56
C VAL A 385 13.80 7.85 -19.75
N SER A 386 13.59 6.80 -18.98
CA SER A 386 12.35 6.02 -19.01
C SER A 386 11.16 6.87 -18.63
N LYS A 387 10.04 6.66 -19.32
CA LYS A 387 8.82 7.43 -19.15
C LYS A 387 7.79 6.63 -18.34
N LEU A 388 7.40 7.15 -17.19
CA LEU A 388 6.27 6.65 -16.42
C LEU A 388 4.98 7.24 -16.99
N ARG A 389 4.08 6.39 -17.45
CA ARG A 389 2.74 6.77 -17.89
C ARG A 389 1.73 6.61 -16.77
N GLN A 390 0.86 7.59 -16.66
CA GLN A 390 -0.38 7.54 -15.89
C GLN A 390 -1.57 7.45 -16.87
N PRO A 391 -2.80 7.14 -16.40
CA PRO A 391 -3.97 7.21 -17.27
C PRO A 391 -4.09 8.60 -17.89
N ASP A 392 -4.34 8.68 -19.18
CA ASP A 392 -4.53 9.94 -19.88
C ASP A 392 -5.70 10.70 -19.25
N VAL A 393 -5.62 12.01 -19.18
CA VAL A 393 -6.78 12.84 -18.80
C VAL A 393 -7.67 13.03 -20.03
N PHE A 394 -8.91 12.57 -19.94
CA PHE A 394 -9.93 12.80 -20.95
C PHE A 394 -10.78 14.00 -20.52
N MET A 395 -10.79 15.08 -21.27
CA MET A 395 -11.39 16.34 -20.85
C MET A 395 -12.08 17.11 -21.98
N SER A 396 -13.06 17.89 -21.60
CA SER A 396 -13.75 18.80 -22.52
C SER A 396 -12.84 19.94 -22.98
N THR A 397 -12.98 20.35 -24.23
CA THR A 397 -12.37 21.57 -24.78
C THR A 397 -13.20 22.83 -24.50
N GLY A 398 -14.42 22.67 -23.96
CA GLY A 398 -15.39 23.75 -23.79
C GLY A 398 -16.15 24.11 -25.08
N VAL A 399 -15.84 23.48 -26.22
CA VAL A 399 -16.51 23.70 -27.50
C VAL A 399 -17.62 22.68 -27.68
N VAL A 400 -18.85 23.12 -27.90
CA VAL A 400 -20.00 22.26 -28.20
C VAL A 400 -19.95 21.83 -29.66
N SER A 401 -19.99 20.54 -29.95
CA SER A 401 -19.89 19.98 -31.29
C SER A 401 -21.20 20.06 -32.07
N ASN A 402 -22.35 20.10 -31.37
CA ASN A 402 -23.70 20.10 -31.95
C ASN A 402 -24.61 21.13 -31.25
N PRO A 403 -24.33 22.44 -31.35
CA PRO A 403 -25.02 23.49 -30.60
C PRO A 403 -26.50 23.63 -30.94
N GLU A 404 -26.92 23.14 -32.12
CA GLU A 404 -28.32 23.18 -32.57
C GLU A 404 -29.19 22.04 -31.95
N ALA A 405 -28.58 21.07 -31.28
CA ALA A 405 -29.31 20.00 -30.63
C ALA A 405 -29.93 20.46 -29.29
N PRO A 406 -30.97 19.81 -28.77
CA PRO A 406 -31.46 20.02 -27.42
C PRO A 406 -30.34 19.85 -26.40
N LEU A 407 -30.36 20.66 -25.31
CA LEU A 407 -29.30 20.67 -24.28
C LEU A 407 -28.93 19.26 -23.76
N GLU A 408 -29.91 18.39 -23.63
CA GLU A 408 -29.70 17.00 -23.17
C GLU A 408 -28.90 16.14 -24.15
N GLU A 409 -28.88 16.50 -25.44
CA GLU A 409 -28.16 15.80 -26.50
C GLU A 409 -26.86 16.54 -26.91
N GLN A 410 -26.63 17.76 -26.41
CA GLN A 410 -25.43 18.50 -26.73
C GLN A 410 -24.18 17.81 -26.17
N ARG A 411 -23.11 17.86 -26.98
CA ARG A 411 -21.82 17.23 -26.63
C ARG A 411 -20.67 18.21 -26.80
N TYR A 412 -19.73 18.14 -25.87
CA TYR A 412 -18.45 18.81 -26.00
C TYR A 412 -17.52 18.06 -26.97
N VAL A 413 -16.69 18.80 -27.66
CA VAL A 413 -15.48 18.27 -28.29
C VAL A 413 -14.53 17.87 -27.18
N MET A 414 -14.16 16.59 -27.13
CA MET A 414 -13.29 16.04 -26.10
C MET A 414 -11.85 15.95 -26.60
N ARG A 415 -10.90 16.03 -25.68
CA ARG A 415 -9.47 15.78 -25.95
C ARG A 415 -8.86 14.87 -24.91
N ARG A 416 -7.84 14.13 -25.32
CA ARG A 416 -6.98 13.35 -24.43
C ARG A 416 -5.68 14.13 -24.18
N VAL A 417 -5.27 14.20 -22.93
CA VAL A 417 -4.00 14.78 -22.51
C VAL A 417 -3.17 13.67 -21.88
N GLU A 418 -2.08 13.33 -22.55
CA GLU A 418 -1.15 12.32 -22.04
C GLU A 418 -0.50 12.79 -20.74
N GLN A 419 -0.47 11.91 -19.73
CA GLN A 419 0.24 12.14 -18.48
C GLN A 419 1.51 11.29 -18.48
N ILE A 420 2.62 11.92 -18.81
CA ILE A 420 3.92 11.27 -18.90
C ILE A 420 4.91 12.05 -18.02
N SER A 421 5.57 11.34 -17.12
CA SER A 421 6.66 11.88 -16.30
C SER A 421 7.91 11.03 -16.48
N GLY A 422 9.06 11.57 -16.12
CA GLY A 422 10.35 10.88 -16.19
C GLY A 422 11.38 11.68 -16.96
N THR A 423 12.41 12.08 -16.25
CA THR A 423 13.55 12.86 -16.75
C THR A 423 14.81 12.32 -16.11
N LEU A 424 15.96 12.55 -16.73
CA LEU A 424 17.26 12.33 -16.11
C LEU A 424 17.44 13.41 -15.01
N LEU A 425 17.79 12.97 -13.80
CA LEU A 425 18.08 13.86 -12.67
C LEU A 425 19.53 13.65 -12.22
N PRO A 426 20.47 14.52 -12.59
CA PRO A 426 21.82 14.50 -12.06
C PRO A 426 21.91 15.20 -10.70
N THR A 427 22.62 14.59 -9.77
CA THR A 427 22.92 15.15 -8.45
C THR A 427 24.40 15.02 -8.16
N LEU A 428 25.04 16.15 -7.82
CA LEU A 428 26.42 16.19 -7.34
C LEU A 428 26.42 16.41 -5.83
N GLY A 429 27.26 15.69 -5.10
CA GLY A 429 27.39 15.89 -3.68
C GLY A 429 28.83 15.80 -3.18
N VAL A 430 29.06 16.48 -2.08
CA VAL A 430 30.35 16.55 -1.39
C VAL A 430 30.13 16.23 0.08
N THR A 431 30.91 15.29 0.60
CA THR A 431 30.91 14.94 2.04
C THR A 431 32.28 15.22 2.61
N VAL A 432 32.34 15.93 3.71
CA VAL A 432 33.58 16.19 4.45
C VAL A 432 33.40 15.66 5.88
N GLU A 433 34.33 14.79 6.30
CA GLU A 433 34.33 14.21 7.64
C GLU A 433 35.66 14.57 8.33
N PHE A 434 35.57 15.05 9.58
CA PHE A 434 36.72 15.49 10.40
C PHE A 434 37.02 14.54 11.52
#